data_6364b9e860684a61cf6194570819aa88
#
_entry.id   6364b9e860684a61cf6194570819aa88
#
_cell.length_a   1.000
_cell.length_b   1.000
_cell.length_c   1.000
_cell.angle_alpha   90.00
_cell.angle_beta   90.00
_cell.angle_gamma   90.00
#
_symmetry.space_group_name_H-M   'P 1'
#
loop_
_entity.id
_entity.type
_entity.pdbx_description
1 polymer ?
#
loop_
_entity_poly.entity_id
_entity_poly.type
_entity_poly.pdbx_seq_one_letter_code
_entity_poly.pdbx_strand_id
1 'polypeptide(L)'
;ARGRLPAAVTAEDIIAACGGREAPKKERREPPPQPPKAAPDTPTAPLEMRRLSPRTAVSSLIALLLIPLTLVFGPKLLGDRSYYAVSLLMVLEAMLPFFLAFEGRKPRARELVVTAVLCALGVAGRAAFFMLPQCKPVLALTILAGAALGGETGFLVGAVTMLVSNILFSQGPWTPWQMLGMGLCGFLAGPVFHKGGLPRKRKALCAYGAVSAFLVYGILLNAYSALLATGALTWQSLAVYCASGFAMDAVQAISTVIFLWFFTEPMLDKLERVKIKYGFA
;
A
#
# COMPACT_ATOMS: atom_id res chain seq x y z
N ALA A 1 -86.81 18.71 -5.43
CA ALA A 1 -85.87 18.33 -6.49
C ALA A 1 -84.61 17.82 -5.89
N ARG A 2 -84.40 16.51 -5.87
CA ARG A 2 -83.10 15.89 -5.43
C ARG A 2 -82.18 15.83 -6.66
N GLY A 3 -81.14 16.68 -6.68
CA GLY A 3 -80.08 16.64 -7.66
C GLY A 3 -79.29 15.36 -7.51
N ARG A 4 -79.19 14.53 -8.56
CA ARG A 4 -78.30 13.42 -8.65
C ARG A 4 -76.87 13.97 -8.81
N LEU A 5 -75.99 13.55 -7.94
CA LEU A 5 -74.55 13.77 -8.12
C LEU A 5 -74.06 13.04 -9.40
N PRO A 6 -73.19 13.67 -10.21
CA PRO A 6 -72.63 12.99 -11.38
C PRO A 6 -71.82 11.79 -10.93
N ALA A 7 -71.89 10.70 -11.69
CA ALA A 7 -71.15 9.49 -11.45
C ALA A 7 -69.63 9.79 -11.41
N ALA A 8 -68.96 9.21 -10.43
CA ALA A 8 -67.48 9.35 -10.30
C ALA A 8 -66.82 8.83 -11.57
N VAL A 9 -66.05 9.69 -12.21
CA VAL A 9 -65.17 9.33 -13.37
C VAL A 9 -64.20 8.27 -12.93
N THR A 10 -64.21 7.12 -13.57
CA THR A 10 -63.26 6.03 -13.28
C THR A 10 -61.93 6.23 -13.99
N ALA A 11 -60.89 5.59 -13.48
CA ALA A 11 -59.56 5.67 -14.11
C ALA A 11 -59.60 5.17 -15.58
N GLU A 12 -60.52 4.27 -15.91
CA GLU A 12 -60.71 3.76 -17.28
C GLU A 12 -61.27 4.81 -18.22
N ASP A 13 -62.19 5.69 -17.74
CA ASP A 13 -62.74 6.78 -18.54
C ASP A 13 -61.68 7.83 -18.90
N ILE A 14 -60.71 8.03 -18.00
CA ILE A 14 -59.57 8.94 -18.23
C ILE A 14 -58.61 8.34 -19.26
N ILE A 15 -58.35 7.05 -19.21
CA ILE A 15 -57.47 6.36 -20.15
C ILE A 15 -58.05 6.33 -21.54
N ALA A 16 -59.39 6.14 -21.66
CA ALA A 16 -60.13 6.18 -22.94
C ALA A 16 -60.11 7.59 -23.56
N ALA A 17 -60.21 8.63 -22.75
CA ALA A 17 -60.16 10.02 -23.20
C ALA A 17 -58.76 10.47 -23.66
N CYS A 18 -57.68 9.85 -23.19
CA CYS A 18 -56.30 10.16 -23.54
C CYS A 18 -55.75 9.39 -24.76
N GLY A 19 -56.59 8.80 -25.59
CA GLY A 19 -56.20 8.22 -26.88
C GLY A 19 -55.37 6.93 -26.79
N GLY A 20 -55.78 6.01 -25.92
CA GLY A 20 -55.46 4.59 -26.06
C GLY A 20 -53.97 4.20 -26.21
N ARG A 21 -53.01 4.91 -25.56
CA ARG A 21 -51.68 4.40 -25.44
C ARG A 21 -51.57 3.48 -24.21
N GLU A 22 -51.58 2.17 -24.47
CA GLU A 22 -51.26 1.18 -23.43
C GLU A 22 -49.95 1.58 -22.71
N ALA A 23 -50.01 1.69 -21.40
CA ALA A 23 -48.80 1.87 -20.59
C ALA A 23 -47.83 0.71 -20.86
N PRO A 24 -46.54 0.98 -21.10
CA PRO A 24 -45.56 -0.06 -21.34
C PRO A 24 -45.58 -1.02 -20.15
N LYS A 25 -45.84 -2.33 -20.43
CA LYS A 25 -45.73 -3.39 -19.43
C LYS A 25 -44.43 -3.23 -18.69
N LYS A 26 -44.51 -2.98 -17.36
CA LYS A 26 -43.33 -3.01 -16.50
C LYS A 26 -42.65 -4.36 -16.67
N GLU A 27 -41.61 -4.39 -17.48
CA GLU A 27 -40.67 -5.52 -17.57
C GLU A 27 -40.23 -5.84 -16.15
N ARG A 28 -40.56 -7.02 -15.66
CA ARG A 28 -40.08 -7.51 -14.37
C ARG A 28 -38.57 -7.53 -14.45
N ARG A 29 -37.91 -6.49 -13.90
CA ARG A 29 -36.46 -6.53 -13.73
C ARG A 29 -36.15 -7.75 -12.86
N GLU A 30 -35.50 -8.74 -13.45
CA GLU A 30 -34.96 -9.84 -12.70
C GLU A 30 -34.12 -9.25 -11.54
N PRO A 31 -34.23 -9.79 -10.32
CA PRO A 31 -33.41 -9.35 -9.22
C PRO A 31 -31.94 -9.51 -9.63
N PRO A 32 -31.07 -8.55 -9.27
CA PRO A 32 -29.65 -8.64 -9.61
C PRO A 32 -29.12 -9.99 -9.14
N PRO A 33 -28.25 -10.65 -9.95
CA PRO A 33 -27.69 -11.94 -9.58
C PRO A 33 -27.07 -11.84 -8.18
N GLN A 34 -27.47 -12.74 -7.30
CA GLN A 34 -26.96 -12.82 -5.95
C GLN A 34 -25.43 -12.97 -6.04
N PRO A 35 -24.65 -12.25 -5.21
CA PRO A 35 -23.22 -12.45 -5.17
C PRO A 35 -22.94 -13.94 -4.90
N PRO A 36 -21.95 -14.55 -5.58
CA PRO A 36 -21.62 -15.94 -5.36
C PRO A 36 -21.44 -16.18 -3.86
N LYS A 37 -22.14 -17.15 -3.30
CA LYS A 37 -21.96 -17.59 -1.92
C LYS A 37 -20.47 -17.81 -1.72
N ALA A 38 -19.92 -17.21 -0.65
CA ALA A 38 -18.54 -17.42 -0.25
C ALA A 38 -18.28 -18.94 -0.28
N ALA A 39 -17.30 -19.33 -1.09
CA ALA A 39 -16.87 -20.72 -1.13
C ALA A 39 -16.44 -21.12 0.30
N PRO A 40 -16.79 -22.32 0.77
CA PRO A 40 -16.31 -22.78 2.08
C PRO A 40 -14.79 -22.75 2.07
N ASP A 41 -14.21 -22.33 3.22
CA ASP A 41 -12.78 -22.24 3.47
C ASP A 41 -12.10 -23.54 2.99
N THR A 42 -11.56 -23.52 1.80
CA THR A 42 -10.74 -24.61 1.28
C THR A 42 -9.47 -24.66 2.13
N PRO A 43 -9.06 -25.84 2.63
CA PRO A 43 -7.82 -25.95 3.39
C PRO A 43 -6.67 -25.39 2.53
N THR A 44 -5.90 -24.50 3.12
CA THR A 44 -4.72 -23.87 2.53
C THR A 44 -3.83 -24.93 1.89
N ALA A 45 -3.71 -24.86 0.57
CA ALA A 45 -2.71 -25.63 -0.16
C ALA A 45 -1.31 -25.38 0.45
N PRO A 46 -0.43 -26.38 0.52
CA PRO A 46 0.91 -26.21 1.08
C PRO A 46 1.63 -25.05 0.37
N LEU A 47 2.36 -24.26 1.16
CA LEU A 47 3.18 -23.15 0.70
C LEU A 47 4.14 -23.63 -0.41
N GLU A 48 3.70 -23.60 -1.65
CA GLU A 48 4.63 -23.66 -2.76
C GLU A 48 5.49 -22.40 -2.68
N MET A 49 6.74 -22.57 -2.28
CA MET A 49 7.77 -21.55 -2.42
C MET A 49 7.88 -21.23 -3.90
N ARG A 50 7.19 -20.17 -4.33
CA ARG A 50 7.26 -19.69 -5.70
C ARG A 50 8.71 -19.37 -5.99
N ARG A 51 9.34 -20.16 -6.84
CA ARG A 51 10.72 -19.95 -7.27
C ARG A 51 10.81 -18.53 -7.80
N LEU A 52 11.77 -17.77 -7.26
CA LEU A 52 12.09 -16.43 -7.74
C LEU A 52 12.30 -16.51 -9.25
N SER A 53 11.79 -15.55 -10.01
CA SER A 53 12.09 -15.51 -11.44
C SER A 53 13.62 -15.46 -11.60
N PRO A 54 14.20 -16.09 -12.64
CA PRO A 54 15.65 -16.06 -12.82
C PRO A 54 16.20 -14.62 -12.87
N ARG A 55 15.42 -13.67 -13.39
CA ARG A 55 15.76 -12.24 -13.40
C ARG A 55 15.82 -11.65 -12.00
N THR A 56 14.84 -11.95 -11.15
CA THR A 56 14.83 -11.49 -9.75
C THR A 56 15.96 -12.11 -8.95
N ALA A 57 16.25 -13.39 -9.16
CA ALA A 57 17.37 -14.06 -8.51
C ALA A 57 18.72 -13.45 -8.94
N VAL A 58 18.90 -13.19 -10.24
CA VAL A 58 20.12 -12.53 -10.76
C VAL A 58 20.24 -11.10 -10.24
N SER A 59 19.17 -10.30 -10.23
CA SER A 59 19.23 -8.93 -9.71
C SER A 59 19.48 -8.88 -8.20
N SER A 60 18.92 -9.83 -7.44
CA SER A 60 19.22 -9.95 -6.01
C SER A 60 20.67 -10.35 -5.76
N LEU A 61 21.22 -11.22 -6.60
CA LEU A 61 22.64 -11.61 -6.54
C LEU A 61 23.54 -10.42 -6.91
N ILE A 62 23.19 -9.67 -7.96
CA ILE A 62 23.93 -8.47 -8.36
C ILE A 62 23.91 -7.42 -7.24
N ALA A 63 22.74 -7.14 -6.64
CA ALA A 63 22.65 -6.22 -5.51
C ALA A 63 23.48 -6.69 -4.31
N LEU A 64 23.44 -7.99 -4.02
CA LEU A 64 24.24 -8.60 -2.93
C LEU A 64 25.75 -8.47 -3.16
N LEU A 65 26.22 -8.47 -4.42
CA LEU A 65 27.61 -8.26 -4.79
C LEU A 65 27.98 -6.77 -4.86
N LEU A 66 27.09 -5.92 -5.40
CA LEU A 66 27.32 -4.49 -5.54
C LEU A 66 27.41 -3.79 -4.19
N ILE A 67 26.55 -4.12 -3.24
CA ILE A 67 26.53 -3.47 -1.91
C ILE A 67 27.90 -3.59 -1.20
N PRO A 68 28.52 -4.79 -1.04
CA PRO A 68 29.86 -4.87 -0.47
C PRO A 68 30.94 -4.16 -1.31
N LEU A 69 30.82 -4.22 -2.65
CA LEU A 69 31.74 -3.53 -3.54
C LEU A 69 31.67 -2.01 -3.34
N THR A 70 30.47 -1.46 -3.29
CA THR A 70 30.21 -0.04 -3.00
C THR A 70 30.74 0.35 -1.63
N LEU A 71 30.58 -0.51 -0.63
CA LEU A 71 31.08 -0.28 0.73
C LEU A 71 32.62 -0.18 0.78
N VAL A 72 33.33 -1.06 0.05
CA VAL A 72 34.78 -1.14 0.07
C VAL A 72 35.43 -0.08 -0.83
N PHE A 73 34.91 0.11 -2.03
CA PHE A 73 35.52 0.97 -3.04
C PHE A 73 34.95 2.39 -3.05
N GLY A 74 33.72 2.59 -2.59
CA GLY A 74 33.06 3.90 -2.58
C GLY A 74 33.85 4.96 -1.83
N PRO A 75 34.27 4.74 -0.57
CA PRO A 75 35.10 5.68 0.17
C PRO A 75 36.45 5.97 -0.49
N LYS A 76 37.06 4.95 -1.12
CA LYS A 76 38.38 5.09 -1.79
C LYS A 76 38.29 5.92 -3.09
N LEU A 77 37.16 5.82 -3.82
CA LEU A 77 36.94 6.52 -5.08
C LEU A 77 36.43 7.95 -4.90
N LEU A 78 35.63 8.17 -3.87
CA LEU A 78 34.86 9.41 -3.67
C LEU A 78 35.47 10.31 -2.57
N GLY A 79 36.51 9.85 -1.84
CA GLY A 79 37.18 10.59 -0.78
C GLY A 79 36.50 10.56 0.58
N ASP A 80 37.09 11.19 1.59
CA ASP A 80 36.70 11.06 3.01
C ASP A 80 35.29 11.62 3.37
N ARG A 81 34.66 12.41 2.49
CA ARG A 81 33.30 12.93 2.70
C ARG A 81 32.24 12.19 1.88
N SER A 82 32.57 11.03 1.35
CA SER A 82 31.75 10.29 0.41
C SER A 82 30.65 9.41 1.05
N TYR A 83 30.62 9.32 2.39
CA TYR A 83 29.66 8.44 3.08
C TYR A 83 28.19 8.72 2.71
N TYR A 84 27.85 9.97 2.38
CA TYR A 84 26.50 10.28 1.88
C TYR A 84 26.22 9.65 0.52
N ALA A 85 27.15 9.83 -0.43
CA ALA A 85 27.01 9.30 -1.78
C ALA A 85 27.01 7.76 -1.74
N VAL A 86 27.90 7.18 -0.94
CA VAL A 86 28.00 5.72 -0.75
C VAL A 86 26.71 5.17 -0.13
N SER A 87 26.21 5.79 0.94
CA SER A 87 24.96 5.33 1.58
C SER A 87 23.75 5.47 0.67
N LEU A 88 23.68 6.55 -0.11
CA LEU A 88 22.63 6.76 -1.10
C LEU A 88 22.65 5.68 -2.18
N LEU A 89 23.85 5.39 -2.72
CA LEU A 89 24.04 4.36 -3.75
C LEU A 89 23.65 2.98 -3.23
N MET A 90 24.07 2.61 -2.02
CA MET A 90 23.70 1.34 -1.38
C MET A 90 22.18 1.18 -1.20
N VAL A 91 21.48 2.24 -0.83
CA VAL A 91 20.01 2.19 -0.69
C VAL A 91 19.33 2.01 -2.05
N LEU A 92 19.82 2.69 -3.09
CA LEU A 92 19.32 2.52 -4.46
C LEU A 92 19.58 1.10 -4.98
N GLU A 93 20.77 0.56 -4.74
CA GLU A 93 21.12 -0.83 -5.05
C GLU A 93 20.20 -1.83 -4.32
N ALA A 94 19.92 -1.60 -3.03
CA ALA A 94 19.03 -2.44 -2.24
C ALA A 94 17.57 -2.40 -2.73
N MET A 95 17.13 -1.31 -3.36
CA MET A 95 15.78 -1.18 -3.91
C MET A 95 15.61 -1.85 -5.28
N LEU A 96 16.70 -1.97 -6.06
CA LEU A 96 16.68 -2.48 -7.42
C LEU A 96 16.00 -3.86 -7.58
N PRO A 97 16.28 -4.88 -6.73
CA PRO A 97 15.63 -6.18 -6.83
C PRO A 97 14.11 -6.13 -6.73
N PHE A 98 13.57 -5.22 -5.91
CA PHE A 98 12.12 -5.08 -5.72
C PHE A 98 11.44 -4.49 -6.96
N PHE A 99 12.04 -3.49 -7.59
CA PHE A 99 11.53 -2.92 -8.84
C PHE A 99 11.58 -3.95 -9.97
N LEU A 100 12.69 -4.67 -10.11
CA LEU A 100 12.86 -5.71 -11.12
C LEU A 100 11.94 -6.92 -10.88
N ALA A 101 11.67 -7.28 -9.62
CA ALA A 101 10.71 -8.31 -9.27
C ALA A 101 9.29 -7.93 -9.71
N PHE A 102 8.90 -6.68 -9.49
CA PHE A 102 7.60 -6.18 -9.93
C PHE A 102 7.48 -6.16 -11.47
N GLU A 103 8.48 -5.62 -12.16
CA GLU A 103 8.52 -5.62 -13.63
C GLU A 103 8.53 -7.03 -14.21
N GLY A 104 9.29 -7.95 -13.61
CA GLY A 104 9.39 -9.34 -14.04
C GLY A 104 8.06 -10.11 -13.99
N ARG A 105 7.11 -9.68 -13.17
CA ARG A 105 5.75 -10.27 -13.12
C ARG A 105 4.89 -9.90 -14.33
N LYS A 106 5.31 -8.95 -15.16
CA LYS A 106 4.54 -8.38 -16.26
C LYS A 106 3.14 -7.94 -15.78
N PRO A 107 3.05 -6.95 -14.89
CA PRO A 107 1.78 -6.53 -14.31
C PRO A 107 0.82 -6.09 -15.41
N ARG A 108 -0.45 -6.45 -15.29
CA ARG A 108 -1.47 -5.99 -16.23
C ARG A 108 -1.67 -4.48 -16.07
N ALA A 109 -2.03 -3.77 -17.16
CA ALA A 109 -2.28 -2.32 -17.11
C ALA A 109 -3.25 -1.92 -15.98
N ARG A 110 -4.24 -2.73 -15.69
CA ARG A 110 -5.21 -2.51 -14.62
C ARG A 110 -4.58 -2.58 -13.21
N GLU A 111 -3.59 -3.45 -13.00
CA GLU A 111 -2.83 -3.54 -11.74
C GLU A 111 -1.99 -2.28 -11.54
N LEU A 112 -1.37 -1.78 -12.61
CA LEU A 112 -0.63 -0.51 -12.57
C LEU A 112 -1.54 0.67 -12.20
N VAL A 113 -2.75 0.73 -12.75
CA VAL A 113 -3.73 1.78 -12.41
C VAL A 113 -4.10 1.71 -10.92
N VAL A 114 -4.40 0.52 -10.39
CA VAL A 114 -4.71 0.36 -8.96
C VAL A 114 -3.55 0.79 -8.07
N THR A 115 -2.33 0.38 -8.43
CA THR A 115 -1.10 0.77 -7.74
C THR A 115 -0.92 2.29 -7.76
N ALA A 116 -1.09 2.93 -8.94
CA ALA A 116 -0.99 4.38 -9.07
C ALA A 116 -2.04 5.13 -8.24
N VAL A 117 -3.28 4.62 -8.18
CA VAL A 117 -4.35 5.20 -7.33
C VAL A 117 -3.97 5.09 -5.84
N LEU A 118 -3.41 3.96 -5.41
CA LEU A 118 -2.96 3.80 -4.01
C LEU A 118 -1.80 4.75 -3.69
N CYS A 119 -0.85 4.94 -4.62
CA CYS A 119 0.21 5.93 -4.47
C CYS A 119 -0.37 7.35 -4.36
N ALA A 120 -1.30 7.71 -5.24
CA ALA A 120 -1.96 9.02 -5.21
C ALA A 120 -2.72 9.27 -3.91
N LEU A 121 -3.43 8.26 -3.38
CA LEU A 121 -4.07 8.33 -2.06
C LEU A 121 -3.05 8.52 -0.94
N GLY A 122 -1.90 7.85 -1.01
CA GLY A 122 -0.80 8.02 -0.07
C GLY A 122 -0.25 9.44 -0.08
N VAL A 123 0.00 10.00 -1.28
CA VAL A 123 0.47 11.38 -1.46
C VAL A 123 -0.57 12.39 -0.95
N ALA A 124 -1.84 12.23 -1.33
CA ALA A 124 -2.94 13.07 -0.87
C ALA A 124 -3.12 13.00 0.66
N GLY A 125 -3.02 11.79 1.24
CA GLY A 125 -3.05 11.60 2.67
C GLY A 125 -1.89 12.30 3.38
N ARG A 126 -0.67 12.26 2.81
CA ARG A 126 0.47 13.00 3.35
C ARG A 126 0.27 14.51 3.27
N ALA A 127 -0.35 15.00 2.19
CA ALA A 127 -0.70 16.40 2.03
C ALA A 127 -1.74 16.86 3.06
N ALA A 128 -2.81 16.09 3.24
CA ALA A 128 -3.89 16.40 4.18
C ALA A 128 -3.41 16.50 5.63
N PHE A 129 -2.44 15.66 6.01
CA PHE A 129 -1.86 15.63 7.36
C PHE A 129 -0.46 16.27 7.41
N PHE A 130 -0.14 17.18 6.48
CA PHE A 130 1.19 17.77 6.39
C PHE A 130 1.64 18.47 7.67
N MET A 131 0.74 19.20 8.31
CA MET A 131 1.01 19.96 9.56
C MET A 131 1.25 19.06 10.78
N LEU A 132 0.83 17.79 10.74
CA LEU A 132 1.01 16.89 11.87
C LEU A 132 2.30 16.07 11.68
N PRO A 133 3.31 16.26 12.55
CA PRO A 133 4.55 15.50 12.45
C PRO A 133 4.27 14.03 12.68
N GLN A 134 4.83 13.17 11.82
CA GLN A 134 4.71 11.69 11.83
C GLN A 134 3.26 11.13 11.79
N CYS A 135 2.22 11.96 11.85
CA CYS A 135 0.82 11.51 11.79
C CYS A 135 0.31 11.49 10.34
N LYS A 136 0.59 10.41 9.62
CA LYS A 136 0.24 10.28 8.18
C LYS A 136 -0.27 8.88 7.84
N PRO A 137 -1.26 8.74 6.94
CA PRO A 137 -1.86 7.44 6.58
C PRO A 137 -0.97 6.60 5.65
N VAL A 138 0.18 7.11 5.20
CA VAL A 138 1.02 6.48 4.16
C VAL A 138 1.40 5.06 4.53
N LEU A 139 1.93 4.83 5.74
CA LEU A 139 2.38 3.52 6.19
C LEU A 139 1.20 2.53 6.26
N ALA A 140 0.05 2.98 6.74
CA ALA A 140 -1.16 2.15 6.79
C ALA A 140 -1.61 1.73 5.37
N LEU A 141 -1.66 2.66 4.42
CA LEU A 141 -2.02 2.37 3.03
C LEU A 141 -1.02 1.42 2.37
N THR A 142 0.27 1.60 2.63
CA THR A 142 1.34 0.75 2.12
C THR A 142 1.22 -0.70 2.65
N ILE A 143 0.95 -0.86 3.95
CA ILE A 143 0.72 -2.17 4.58
C ILE A 143 -0.53 -2.84 3.99
N LEU A 144 -1.63 -2.10 3.83
CA LEU A 144 -2.87 -2.62 3.22
C LEU A 144 -2.66 -3.04 1.76
N ALA A 145 -1.88 -2.27 0.99
CA ALA A 145 -1.51 -2.64 -0.37
C ALA A 145 -0.72 -3.97 -0.40
N GLY A 146 0.28 -4.12 0.47
CA GLY A 146 1.07 -5.33 0.60
C GLY A 146 0.25 -6.54 1.03
N ALA A 147 -0.63 -6.36 2.01
CA ALA A 147 -1.50 -7.41 2.52
C ALA A 147 -2.56 -7.86 1.50
N ALA A 148 -3.11 -6.96 0.68
CA ALA A 148 -4.15 -7.26 -0.29
C ALA A 148 -3.61 -7.72 -1.65
N LEU A 149 -2.60 -7.02 -2.20
CA LEU A 149 -2.11 -7.19 -3.57
C LEU A 149 -0.77 -7.93 -3.67
N GLY A 150 -0.11 -8.14 -2.54
CA GLY A 150 1.19 -8.82 -2.47
C GLY A 150 2.35 -7.88 -2.18
N GLY A 151 3.47 -8.47 -1.70
CA GLY A 151 4.59 -7.70 -1.17
C GLY A 151 5.24 -6.77 -2.18
N GLU A 152 5.40 -7.22 -3.42
CA GLU A 152 6.04 -6.42 -4.48
C GLU A 152 5.22 -5.16 -4.80
N THR A 153 3.89 -5.29 -4.87
CA THR A 153 2.99 -4.14 -5.04
C THR A 153 3.02 -3.23 -3.81
N GLY A 154 3.06 -3.82 -2.60
CA GLY A 154 3.21 -3.06 -1.35
C GLY A 154 4.51 -2.27 -1.32
N PHE A 155 5.65 -2.87 -1.74
CA PHE A 155 6.92 -2.17 -1.86
C PHE A 155 6.81 -0.97 -2.80
N LEU A 156 6.25 -1.19 -3.99
CA LEU A 156 6.13 -0.15 -5.00
C LEU A 156 5.25 1.01 -4.52
N VAL A 157 4.09 0.70 -3.90
CA VAL A 157 3.21 1.74 -3.32
C VAL A 157 3.96 2.57 -2.29
N GLY A 158 4.69 1.95 -1.36
CA GLY A 158 5.46 2.66 -0.34
C GLY A 158 6.57 3.53 -0.94
N ALA A 159 7.41 2.95 -1.79
CA ALA A 159 8.54 3.63 -2.40
C ALA A 159 8.12 4.80 -3.29
N VAL A 160 7.17 4.58 -4.21
CA VAL A 160 6.69 5.61 -5.13
C VAL A 160 5.94 6.72 -4.40
N THR A 161 5.12 6.38 -3.40
CA THR A 161 4.45 7.40 -2.57
C THR A 161 5.46 8.33 -1.90
N MET A 162 6.54 7.77 -1.34
CA MET A 162 7.59 8.59 -0.72
C MET A 162 8.32 9.44 -1.74
N LEU A 163 8.69 8.90 -2.88
CA LEU A 163 9.35 9.65 -3.96
C LEU A 163 8.51 10.84 -4.41
N VAL A 164 7.26 10.57 -4.84
CA VAL A 164 6.36 11.59 -5.39
C VAL A 164 6.02 12.64 -4.34
N SER A 165 5.72 12.23 -3.10
CA SER A 165 5.39 13.17 -2.03
C SER A 165 6.60 14.03 -1.62
N ASN A 166 7.82 13.49 -1.65
CA ASN A 166 9.01 14.28 -1.36
C ASN A 166 9.32 15.30 -2.47
N ILE A 167 9.04 14.99 -3.74
CA ILE A 167 9.11 15.99 -4.84
C ILE A 167 8.20 17.18 -4.54
N LEU A 168 7.01 16.95 -3.96
CA LEU A 168 6.05 18.00 -3.66
C LEU A 168 6.37 18.76 -2.37
N PHE A 169 6.90 18.09 -1.34
CA PHE A 169 7.05 18.69 -0.01
C PHE A 169 8.49 19.00 0.39
N SER A 170 9.43 18.15 0.08
CA SER A 170 10.87 18.38 0.29
C SER A 170 11.68 17.18 -0.19
N GLN A 171 12.53 17.36 -1.16
CA GLN A 171 13.52 16.35 -1.59
C GLN A 171 14.83 16.51 -0.80
N GLY A 172 15.46 15.38 -0.51
CA GLY A 172 16.76 15.37 0.15
C GLY A 172 17.37 13.97 0.19
N PRO A 173 18.58 13.82 0.76
CA PRO A 173 19.29 12.55 0.85
C PRO A 173 18.56 11.50 1.71
N TRP A 174 17.57 11.89 2.49
CA TRP A 174 16.67 11.00 3.23
C TRP A 174 15.67 10.26 2.34
N THR A 175 15.39 10.76 1.13
CA THR A 175 14.32 10.22 0.28
C THR A 175 14.51 8.74 -0.06
N PRO A 176 15.66 8.25 -0.52
CA PRO A 176 15.85 6.82 -0.78
C PRO A 176 15.68 5.94 0.46
N TRP A 177 16.11 6.44 1.63
CA TRP A 177 15.93 5.73 2.90
C TRP A 177 14.45 5.60 3.27
N GLN A 178 13.68 6.68 3.07
CA GLN A 178 12.23 6.64 3.26
C GLN A 178 11.53 5.71 2.26
N MET A 179 11.96 5.73 1.00
CA MET A 179 11.44 4.83 -0.04
C MET A 179 11.69 3.38 0.33
N LEU A 180 12.91 3.05 0.74
CA LEU A 180 13.27 1.70 1.18
C LEU A 180 12.47 1.29 2.42
N GLY A 181 12.42 2.12 3.45
CA GLY A 181 11.74 1.81 4.72
C GLY A 181 10.23 1.60 4.54
N MET A 182 9.56 2.51 3.82
CA MET A 182 8.13 2.36 3.50
C MET A 182 7.88 1.16 2.60
N GLY A 183 8.72 1.01 1.57
CA GLY A 183 8.65 -0.14 0.67
C GLY A 183 8.78 -1.47 1.40
N LEU A 184 9.77 -1.61 2.30
CA LEU A 184 9.98 -2.83 3.09
C LEU A 184 8.79 -3.13 4.00
N CYS A 185 8.18 -2.14 4.65
CA CYS A 185 6.98 -2.36 5.46
C CYS A 185 5.83 -2.95 4.62
N GLY A 186 5.63 -2.45 3.40
CA GLY A 186 4.65 -2.99 2.45
C GLY A 186 5.03 -4.37 1.92
N PHE A 187 6.31 -4.57 1.60
CA PHE A 187 6.81 -5.85 1.11
C PHE A 187 6.63 -6.98 2.12
N LEU A 188 7.03 -6.75 3.37
CA LEU A 188 6.92 -7.73 4.44
C LEU A 188 5.47 -8.04 4.82
N ALA A 189 4.53 -7.11 4.61
CA ALA A 189 3.10 -7.38 4.78
C ALA A 189 2.59 -8.46 3.80
N GLY A 190 3.21 -8.59 2.61
CA GLY A 190 2.86 -9.62 1.63
C GLY A 190 2.99 -11.04 2.15
N PRO A 191 4.19 -11.54 2.52
CA PRO A 191 4.35 -12.89 3.05
C PRO A 191 3.56 -13.12 4.33
N VAL A 192 3.40 -12.09 5.18
CA VAL A 192 2.67 -12.21 6.45
C VAL A 192 1.16 -12.38 6.24
N PHE A 193 0.55 -11.62 5.34
CA PHE A 193 -0.92 -11.58 5.20
C PHE A 193 -1.43 -12.10 3.86
N HIS A 194 -0.74 -11.80 2.75
CA HIS A 194 -1.22 -12.16 1.42
C HIS A 194 -1.05 -13.66 1.14
N LYS A 195 0.04 -14.28 1.62
CA LYS A 195 0.32 -15.71 1.44
C LYS A 195 -0.32 -16.60 2.52
N GLY A 196 -1.19 -16.05 3.39
CA GLY A 196 -1.94 -16.83 4.37
C GLY A 196 -1.22 -17.12 5.69
N GLY A 197 -0.11 -16.41 6.00
CA GLY A 197 0.61 -16.57 7.27
C GLY A 197 -0.25 -16.14 8.47
N LEU A 198 -0.89 -14.99 8.38
CA LEU A 198 -1.82 -14.47 9.39
C LEU A 198 -3.13 -14.02 8.73
N PRO A 199 -4.25 -14.13 9.48
CA PRO A 199 -5.53 -13.62 8.98
C PRO A 199 -5.47 -12.11 8.82
N ARG A 200 -6.06 -11.57 7.74
CA ARG A 200 -6.15 -10.12 7.45
C ARG A 200 -7.14 -9.41 8.38
N LYS A 201 -7.10 -9.73 9.66
CA LYS A 201 -7.97 -9.12 10.67
C LYS A 201 -7.40 -7.78 11.12
N ARG A 202 -8.28 -6.83 11.43
CA ARG A 202 -7.92 -5.48 11.89
C ARG A 202 -6.85 -5.50 12.99
N LYS A 203 -7.03 -6.31 14.04
CA LYS A 203 -6.08 -6.39 15.15
C LYS A 203 -4.69 -6.87 14.74
N ALA A 204 -4.60 -7.86 13.85
CA ALA A 204 -3.32 -8.38 13.37
C ALA A 204 -2.58 -7.35 12.51
N LEU A 205 -3.29 -6.62 11.63
CA LEU A 205 -2.72 -5.55 10.83
C LEU A 205 -2.27 -4.36 11.69
N CYS A 206 -3.03 -4.00 12.74
CA CYS A 206 -2.63 -2.97 13.68
C CYS A 206 -1.36 -3.35 14.46
N ALA A 207 -1.27 -4.58 14.95
CA ALA A 207 -0.07 -5.07 15.62
C ALA A 207 1.15 -5.08 14.68
N TYR A 208 0.98 -5.58 13.46
CA TYR A 208 2.02 -5.53 12.43
C TYR A 208 2.42 -4.09 12.10
N GLY A 209 1.46 -3.17 11.98
CA GLY A 209 1.69 -1.75 11.70
C GLY A 209 2.53 -1.08 12.78
N ALA A 210 2.22 -1.33 14.06
CA ALA A 210 3.00 -0.82 15.19
C ALA A 210 4.44 -1.36 15.17
N VAL A 211 4.59 -2.67 15.03
CA VAL A 211 5.91 -3.32 15.00
C VAL A 211 6.74 -2.85 13.81
N SER A 212 6.16 -2.80 12.61
CA SER A 212 6.88 -2.38 11.40
C SER A 212 7.25 -0.90 11.43
N ALA A 213 6.44 -0.04 12.05
CA ALA A 213 6.77 1.38 12.25
C ALA A 213 8.05 1.56 13.07
N PHE A 214 8.21 0.81 14.15
CA PHE A 214 9.41 0.86 14.98
C PHE A 214 10.60 0.11 14.39
N LEU A 215 10.41 -1.19 14.08
CA LEU A 215 11.54 -2.08 13.79
C LEU A 215 12.02 -1.98 12.34
N VAL A 216 11.15 -1.61 11.41
CA VAL A 216 11.55 -1.50 10.00
C VAL A 216 11.77 -0.04 9.63
N TYR A 217 10.75 0.78 9.72
CA TYR A 217 10.84 2.17 9.30
C TYR A 217 11.68 3.01 10.27
N GLY A 218 11.41 2.93 11.58
CA GLY A 218 12.09 3.72 12.62
C GLY A 218 13.59 3.40 12.67
N ILE A 219 13.98 2.13 12.78
CA ILE A 219 15.41 1.75 12.83
C ILE A 219 16.14 2.23 11.57
N LEU A 220 15.53 2.08 10.39
CA LEU A 220 16.18 2.48 9.14
C LEU A 220 16.39 4.00 9.07
N LEU A 221 15.40 4.80 9.48
CA LEU A 221 15.52 6.26 9.49
C LEU A 221 16.45 6.77 10.60
N ASN A 222 16.47 6.11 11.75
CA ASN A 222 17.41 6.41 12.82
C ASN A 222 18.85 6.05 12.43
N ALA A 223 19.04 4.95 11.69
CA ALA A 223 20.35 4.60 11.11
C ALA A 223 20.82 5.66 10.09
N TYR A 224 19.93 6.14 9.23
CA TYR A 224 20.22 7.26 8.35
C TYR A 224 20.64 8.51 9.14
N SER A 225 19.88 8.87 10.19
CA SER A 225 20.17 10.05 11.03
C SER A 225 21.49 9.92 11.75
N ALA A 226 21.82 8.73 12.27
CA ALA A 226 23.10 8.43 12.88
C ALA A 226 24.27 8.60 11.87
N LEU A 227 24.13 8.03 10.68
CA LEU A 227 25.11 8.14 9.61
C LEU A 227 25.32 9.59 9.17
N LEU A 228 24.22 10.35 9.06
CA LEU A 228 24.25 11.76 8.68
C LEU A 228 25.01 12.61 9.70
N ALA A 229 24.81 12.37 10.99
CA ALA A 229 25.38 13.18 12.04
C ALA A 229 26.82 12.80 12.42
N THR A 230 27.15 11.49 12.36
CA THR A 230 28.45 11.00 12.85
C THR A 230 29.41 10.57 11.72
N GLY A 231 28.92 10.48 10.49
CA GLY A 231 29.70 9.98 9.33
C GLY A 231 29.96 8.48 9.36
N ALA A 232 29.56 7.76 10.43
CA ALA A 232 29.78 6.33 10.59
C ALA A 232 28.58 5.68 11.31
N LEU A 233 28.22 4.47 10.90
CA LEU A 233 27.17 3.71 11.56
C LEU A 233 27.83 2.74 12.55
N THR A 234 27.73 3.07 13.84
CA THR A 234 28.19 2.24 14.97
C THR A 234 26.98 1.82 15.81
N TRP A 235 27.12 0.73 16.58
CA TRP A 235 26.05 0.32 17.50
C TRP A 235 25.72 1.41 18.54
N GLN A 236 26.70 2.16 18.97
CA GLN A 236 26.51 3.28 19.91
C GLN A 236 25.74 4.41 19.27
N SER A 237 26.14 4.86 18.05
CA SER A 237 25.41 5.92 17.34
C SER A 237 23.96 5.49 17.03
N LEU A 238 23.76 4.26 16.57
CA LEU A 238 22.42 3.73 16.30
C LEU A 238 21.56 3.73 17.57
N ALA A 239 22.07 3.24 18.70
CA ALA A 239 21.33 3.21 19.96
C ALA A 239 20.93 4.61 20.44
N VAL A 240 21.84 5.58 20.35
CA VAL A 240 21.57 7.00 20.71
C VAL A 240 20.49 7.58 19.82
N TYR A 241 20.55 7.37 18.50
CA TYR A 241 19.55 7.90 17.57
C TYR A 241 18.22 7.20 17.68
N CYS A 242 18.16 5.89 17.94
CA CYS A 242 16.92 5.18 18.25
C CYS A 242 16.30 5.68 19.57
N ALA A 243 17.09 5.94 20.59
CA ALA A 243 16.59 6.49 21.86
C ALA A 243 16.05 7.92 21.68
N SER A 244 16.76 8.77 20.95
CA SER A 244 16.31 10.15 20.69
C SER A 244 15.11 10.23 19.73
N GLY A 245 15.02 9.33 18.76
CA GLY A 245 13.93 9.22 17.79
C GLY A 245 12.68 8.53 18.33
N PHE A 246 12.77 7.87 19.50
CA PHE A 246 11.69 7.02 20.05
C PHE A 246 10.32 7.71 20.11
N ALA A 247 10.28 8.98 20.52
CA ALA A 247 9.02 9.73 20.61
C ALA A 247 8.37 9.91 19.24
N MET A 248 9.15 10.20 18.20
CA MET A 248 8.65 10.34 16.82
C MET A 248 8.23 8.99 16.22
N ASP A 249 8.98 7.93 16.49
CA ASP A 249 8.64 6.57 16.08
C ASP A 249 7.36 6.09 16.77
N ALA A 250 7.15 6.46 18.06
CA ALA A 250 5.91 6.18 18.78
C ALA A 250 4.70 6.90 18.16
N VAL A 251 4.83 8.17 17.82
CA VAL A 251 3.77 8.90 17.10
C VAL A 251 3.47 8.25 15.75
N GLN A 252 4.49 7.86 15.00
CA GLN A 252 4.32 7.14 13.72
C GLN A 252 3.59 5.80 13.91
N ALA A 253 3.95 5.04 14.94
CA ALA A 253 3.31 3.76 15.25
C ALA A 253 1.85 3.94 15.65
N ILE A 254 1.56 4.86 16.57
CA ILE A 254 0.20 5.18 17.03
C ILE A 254 -0.64 5.66 15.84
N SER A 255 -0.14 6.58 15.05
CA SER A 255 -0.79 7.06 13.83
C SER A 255 -1.11 5.91 12.87
N THR A 256 -0.15 5.03 12.63
CA THR A 256 -0.33 3.86 11.76
C THR A 256 -1.43 2.94 12.28
N VAL A 257 -1.46 2.67 13.59
CA VAL A 257 -2.51 1.88 14.22
C VAL A 257 -3.89 2.52 14.07
N ILE A 258 -3.99 3.84 14.29
CA ILE A 258 -5.25 4.59 14.13
C ILE A 258 -5.75 4.46 12.68
N PHE A 259 -4.91 4.74 11.69
CA PHE A 259 -5.32 4.65 10.28
C PHE A 259 -5.62 3.22 9.86
N LEU A 260 -4.87 2.22 10.31
CA LEU A 260 -5.20 0.81 10.06
C LEU A 260 -6.52 0.42 10.72
N TRP A 261 -6.79 0.91 11.93
CA TRP A 261 -8.05 0.60 12.61
C TRP A 261 -9.28 1.03 11.82
N PHE A 262 -9.22 2.22 11.21
CA PHE A 262 -10.34 2.75 10.41
C PHE A 262 -10.36 2.26 8.97
N PHE A 263 -9.20 2.06 8.35
CA PHE A 263 -9.10 1.78 6.91
C PHE A 263 -9.08 0.30 6.57
N THR A 264 -8.77 -0.60 7.50
CA THR A 264 -8.58 -2.02 7.18
C THR A 264 -9.79 -2.62 6.48
N GLU A 265 -10.96 -2.59 7.10
CA GLU A 265 -12.16 -3.22 6.53
C GLU A 265 -12.59 -2.58 5.21
N PRO A 266 -12.85 -1.24 5.15
CA PRO A 266 -13.34 -0.64 3.91
C PRO A 266 -12.34 -0.71 2.76
N MET A 267 -11.03 -0.69 3.02
CA MET A 267 -10.02 -0.78 1.99
C MET A 267 -9.82 -2.21 1.50
N LEU A 268 -9.74 -3.19 2.41
CA LEU A 268 -9.59 -4.59 2.02
C LEU A 268 -10.79 -5.05 1.18
N ASP A 269 -12.02 -4.73 1.59
CA ASP A 269 -13.23 -5.07 0.83
C ASP A 269 -13.21 -4.47 -0.59
N LYS A 270 -12.78 -3.21 -0.70
CA LYS A 270 -12.66 -2.55 -2.01
C LYS A 270 -11.56 -3.18 -2.86
N LEU A 271 -10.39 -3.45 -2.28
CA LEU A 271 -9.28 -4.05 -2.99
C LEU A 271 -9.59 -5.50 -3.42
N GLU A 272 -10.30 -6.27 -2.60
CA GLU A 272 -10.76 -7.61 -2.97
C GLU A 272 -11.78 -7.58 -4.12
N ARG A 273 -12.75 -6.67 -4.07
CA ARG A 273 -13.70 -6.48 -5.19
C ARG A 273 -12.98 -6.09 -6.48
N VAL A 274 -12.01 -5.19 -6.41
CA VAL A 274 -11.17 -4.81 -7.56
C VAL A 274 -10.38 -6.01 -8.07
N LYS A 275 -9.80 -6.80 -7.16
CA LYS A 275 -9.05 -8.02 -7.48
C LYS A 275 -9.91 -9.03 -8.22
N ILE A 276 -11.12 -9.31 -7.73
CA ILE A 276 -12.10 -10.22 -8.37
C ILE A 276 -12.56 -9.66 -9.72
N LYS A 277 -12.96 -8.39 -9.76
CA LYS A 277 -13.48 -7.75 -10.99
C LYS A 277 -12.47 -7.72 -12.13
N TYR A 278 -11.19 -7.57 -11.81
CA TYR A 278 -10.13 -7.42 -12.81
C TYR A 278 -9.24 -8.65 -12.97
N GLY A 279 -9.49 -9.71 -12.21
CA GLY A 279 -8.76 -10.97 -12.32
C GLY A 279 -7.30 -10.85 -11.91
N PHE A 280 -7.00 -10.14 -10.83
CA PHE A 280 -5.68 -10.13 -10.21
C PHE A 280 -5.56 -11.39 -9.35
N ALA A 281 -5.06 -12.47 -9.91
CA ALA A 281 -4.78 -13.69 -9.19
C ALA A 281 -3.27 -13.87 -9.02
#